data_d2486fd6892afe0bbd38fa36132c0498
#
_entry.id   d2486fd6892afe0bbd38fa36132c0498
#
_cell.length_a   1.000
_cell.length_b   1.000
_cell.length_c   1.000
_cell.angle_alpha   90.00
_cell.angle_beta   90.00
_cell.angle_gamma   90.00
#
_symmetry.space_group_name_H-M   'P 1'
#
loop_
_entity.id
_entity.type
_entity.pdbx_description
1 polymer ?
#
loop_
_entity_poly.entity_id
_entity_poly.type
_entity_poly.pdbx_seq_one_letter_code
_entity_poly.pdbx_strand_id
1 'polypeptide(L)'
;MNADTQPVNVPFPVSQTRLLSYHNWIHLNPGDRVIVKRTGCAPERGTVDDIGEDASYFWVWIDDQSRILIFQGDGSVIHKIFP
;
A
#
# COMPACT_ATOMS: atom_id res chain seq x y z
N MET A 1 -1.99 -15.95 -27.42
CA MET A 1 -2.15 -15.80 -26.67
C MET A 1 -2.24 -15.43 -26.02
N ASN A 2 -2.61 -15.19 -25.74
CA ASN A 2 -2.83 -14.88 -25.00
C ASN A 2 -2.74 -14.48 -24.06
N ALA A 3 -2.62 -14.05 -24.07
CA ALA A 3 -2.31 -13.67 -23.22
C ALA A 3 -2.87 -13.25 -22.27
N ASP A 4 -3.22 -13.04 -22.36
CA ASP A 4 -3.73 -12.77 -21.51
C ASP A 4 -4.01 -13.34 -20.60
N THR A 5 -3.69 -13.50 -20.50
CA THR A 5 -3.89 -14.28 -19.52
C THR A 5 -3.58 -13.80 -18.17
N GLN A 6 -4.18 -12.73 -17.82
CA GLN A 6 -4.21 -12.25 -16.48
C GLN A 6 -4.98 -13.21 -15.62
N PRO A 7 -4.50 -13.61 -14.46
CA PRO A 7 -5.29 -14.39 -13.54
C PRO A 7 -6.50 -13.60 -13.12
N VAL A 8 -7.67 -14.11 -13.41
CA VAL A 8 -8.90 -13.38 -13.18
C VAL A 8 -9.27 -13.26 -11.71
N ASN A 9 -8.68 -14.10 -10.87
CA ASN A 9 -9.02 -14.08 -9.45
C ASN A 9 -8.04 -13.27 -8.60
N VAL A 10 -7.15 -12.54 -9.23
CA VAL A 10 -6.26 -11.63 -8.50
C VAL A 10 -7.07 -10.44 -8.02
N PRO A 11 -7.04 -10.11 -6.72
CA PRO A 11 -7.88 -9.02 -6.21
C PRO A 11 -7.56 -7.65 -6.79
N PHE A 12 -6.36 -7.48 -7.35
CA PHE A 12 -5.99 -6.25 -8.02
C PHE A 12 -4.92 -6.55 -9.07
N PRO A 13 -4.90 -5.79 -10.16
CA PRO A 13 -3.92 -6.03 -11.24
C PRO A 13 -2.51 -5.73 -10.75
N VAL A 14 -1.61 -6.68 -10.94
CA VAL A 14 -0.21 -6.51 -10.53
C VAL A 14 0.43 -5.33 -11.24
N SER A 15 0.07 -5.12 -12.51
CA SER A 15 0.64 -4.04 -13.30
C SER A 15 0.27 -2.65 -12.78
N GLN A 16 -0.72 -2.56 -11.91
CA GLN A 16 -1.16 -1.29 -11.35
C GLN A 16 -0.60 -1.03 -9.97
N THR A 17 0.32 -1.85 -9.51
CA THR A 17 0.91 -1.66 -8.20
C THR A 17 2.42 -1.56 -8.32
N ARG A 18 3.02 -0.88 -7.36
CA ARG A 18 4.48 -0.75 -7.29
C ARG A 18 4.91 -0.84 -5.83
N LEU A 19 5.89 -1.71 -5.60
CA LEU A 19 6.51 -1.81 -4.28
C LEU A 19 7.23 -0.50 -3.96
N LEU A 20 6.99 0.02 -2.77
CA LEU A 20 7.68 1.20 -2.28
C LEU A 20 8.72 0.82 -1.24
N SER A 21 9.97 1.21 -1.50
CA SER A 21 10.99 1.16 -0.47
C SER A 21 10.79 2.35 0.48
N TYR A 22 11.45 2.31 1.62
CA TYR A 22 11.36 3.41 2.60
C TYR A 22 11.72 4.76 1.97
N HIS A 23 12.69 4.78 1.05
CA HIS A 23 13.10 6.02 0.41
C HIS A 23 11.99 6.65 -0.42
N ASN A 24 11.05 5.83 -0.89
CA ASN A 24 9.97 6.31 -1.74
C ASN A 24 8.72 6.70 -0.96
N TRP A 25 8.71 6.49 0.35
CA TRP A 25 7.56 6.89 1.16
C TRP A 25 7.34 8.40 1.13
N ILE A 26 8.40 9.18 0.89
CA ILE A 26 8.25 10.64 0.80
C ILE A 26 7.40 11.06 -0.40
N HIS A 27 7.20 10.16 -1.35
CA HIS A 27 6.36 10.42 -2.53
C HIS A 27 4.91 10.05 -2.32
N LEU A 28 4.55 9.52 -1.16
CA LEU A 28 3.15 9.27 -0.84
C LEU A 28 2.45 10.57 -0.53
N ASN A 29 1.18 10.64 -0.90
CA ASN A 29 0.34 11.79 -0.61
C ASN A 29 -0.96 11.32 0.04
N PRO A 30 -1.58 12.14 0.88
CA PRO A 30 -2.91 11.84 1.38
C PRO A 30 -3.84 11.55 0.22
N GLY A 31 -4.63 10.50 0.36
CA GLY A 31 -5.54 10.06 -0.69
C GLY A 31 -4.97 8.97 -1.58
N ASP A 32 -3.69 8.71 -1.52
CA ASP A 32 -3.09 7.62 -2.30
C ASP A 32 -3.64 6.28 -1.84
N ARG A 33 -3.91 5.41 -2.82
CA ARG A 33 -4.34 4.04 -2.53
C ARG A 33 -3.12 3.15 -2.40
N VAL A 34 -3.12 2.32 -1.36
CA VAL A 34 -1.99 1.45 -1.06
C VAL A 34 -2.46 0.06 -0.68
N ILE A 35 -1.55 -0.90 -0.78
CA ILE A 35 -1.71 -2.23 -0.22
C ILE A 35 -0.69 -2.33 0.89
N VAL A 36 -1.16 -2.69 2.08
CA VAL A 36 -0.32 -2.82 3.26
C VAL A 36 -0.22 -4.28 3.64
N LYS A 37 1.00 -4.83 3.67
CA LYS A 37 1.24 -6.16 4.16
C LYS A 37 2.01 -6.03 5.47
N ARG A 38 1.33 -6.27 6.58
CA ARG A 38 1.95 -6.26 7.91
C ARG A 38 2.39 -7.66 8.28
N THR A 39 3.40 -7.74 9.14
CA THR A 39 3.90 -9.03 9.62
C THR A 39 2.75 -9.82 10.26
N GLY A 40 2.58 -11.06 9.81
CA GLY A 40 1.54 -11.93 10.36
C GLY A 40 0.13 -11.66 9.86
N CYS A 41 -0.04 -10.70 8.94
CA CYS A 41 -1.36 -10.35 8.42
C CYS A 41 -1.41 -10.56 6.91
N ALA A 42 -2.59 -10.80 6.38
CA ALA A 42 -2.80 -10.81 4.95
C ALA A 42 -2.69 -9.37 4.41
N PRO A 43 -2.37 -9.20 3.12
CA PRO A 43 -2.35 -7.87 2.53
C PRO A 43 -3.73 -7.22 2.60
N GLU A 44 -3.75 -5.92 2.88
CA GLU A 44 -4.98 -5.15 3.01
C GLU A 44 -4.88 -3.88 2.18
N ARG A 45 -5.99 -3.45 1.61
CA ARG A 45 -6.05 -2.18 0.90
C ARG A 45 -6.39 -1.06 1.86
N GLY A 46 -5.87 0.11 1.55
CA GLY A 46 -6.19 1.29 2.34
C GLY A 46 -5.93 2.57 1.59
N THR A 47 -6.23 3.67 2.25
CA THR A 47 -6.02 5.02 1.72
C THR A 47 -5.14 5.78 2.70
N VAL A 48 -4.08 6.37 2.19
CA VAL A 48 -3.18 7.18 3.00
C VAL A 48 -3.95 8.39 3.52
N ASP A 49 -3.85 8.63 4.82
CA ASP A 49 -4.55 9.73 5.47
C ASP A 49 -3.59 10.88 5.75
N ASP A 50 -2.55 10.63 6.53
CA ASP A 50 -1.62 11.68 6.94
C ASP A 50 -0.21 11.11 6.95
N ILE A 51 0.77 11.94 6.65
CA ILE A 51 2.15 11.52 6.51
C ILE A 51 3.01 12.42 7.37
N GLY A 52 3.92 11.82 8.14
CA GLY A 52 4.87 12.58 8.93
C GLY A 52 5.80 13.41 8.05
N GLU A 53 6.34 14.50 8.59
CA GLU A 53 7.14 15.45 7.83
C GLU A 53 8.31 14.80 7.12
N ASP A 54 8.96 13.86 7.75
CA ASP A 54 10.12 13.16 7.18
C ASP A 54 9.74 11.85 6.49
N ALA A 55 8.46 11.57 6.38
CA ALA A 55 7.93 10.35 5.78
C ALA A 55 8.39 9.08 6.49
N SER A 56 8.81 9.17 7.75
CA SER A 56 9.19 8.00 8.53
C SER A 56 7.99 7.22 9.02
N TYR A 57 6.80 7.82 8.96
CA TYR A 57 5.54 7.18 9.32
C TYR A 57 4.40 7.80 8.55
N PHE A 58 3.31 7.05 8.44
CA PHE A 58 2.07 7.59 7.88
C PHE A 58 0.88 6.80 8.42
N TRP A 59 -0.27 7.44 8.38
CA TRP A 59 -1.53 6.85 8.78
C TRP A 59 -2.29 6.38 7.56
N VAL A 60 -2.92 5.23 7.68
CA VAL A 60 -3.71 4.63 6.60
C VAL A 60 -5.07 4.22 7.13
N TRP A 61 -6.11 4.58 6.39
CA TRP A 61 -7.43 4.02 6.60
C TRP A 61 -7.50 2.70 5.86
N ILE A 62 -7.56 1.61 6.59
CA ILE A 62 -7.75 0.29 5.99
C ILE A 62 -9.21 0.18 5.59
N ASP A 63 -9.48 -0.26 4.37
CA ASP A 63 -10.83 -0.36 3.83
C ASP A 63 -11.72 -1.17 4.75
N ASP A 64 -12.88 -0.60 5.10
CA ASP A 64 -13.88 -1.23 5.96
C ASP A 64 -13.39 -1.57 7.36
N GLN A 65 -12.29 -0.95 7.77
CA GLN A 65 -11.71 -1.19 9.07
C GLN A 65 -11.29 0.12 9.72
N SER A 66 -10.23 0.08 10.49
CA SER A 66 -9.78 1.23 11.26
C SER A 66 -8.60 1.92 10.62
N ARG A 67 -8.24 3.04 11.19
CA ARG A 67 -7.05 3.80 10.86
C ARG A 67 -5.87 3.19 11.61
N ILE A 68 -4.78 2.92 10.91
CA ILE A 68 -3.60 2.33 11.50
C ILE A 68 -2.37 3.17 11.21
N LEU A 69 -1.38 3.05 12.07
CA LEU A 69 -0.09 3.71 11.90
C LEU A 69 0.92 2.75 11.28
N ILE A 70 1.58 3.20 10.24
CA ILE A 70 2.66 2.48 9.58
C ILE A 70 3.94 3.30 9.76
N PHE A 71 5.01 2.67 10.23
CA PHE A 71 6.28 3.37 10.40
C PHE A 71 7.45 2.53 9.93
N GLN A 72 8.52 3.20 9.57
CA GLN A 72 9.73 2.52 9.10
C GLN A 72 10.27 1.62 10.19
N GLY A 73 10.58 0.39 9.81
CA GLY A 73 11.12 -0.59 10.76
C GLY A 73 10.08 -1.48 11.41
N ASP A 74 8.79 -1.28 11.10
CA ASP A 74 7.74 -2.12 11.69
C ASP A 74 7.51 -3.43 10.91
N GLY A 75 8.28 -3.65 9.83
CA GLY A 75 8.14 -4.85 9.01
C GLY A 75 7.07 -4.77 7.95
N SER A 76 6.36 -3.64 7.85
CA SER A 76 5.33 -3.48 6.83
C SER A 76 5.92 -3.34 5.45
N VAL A 77 5.23 -3.91 4.47
CA VAL A 77 5.57 -3.78 3.06
C VAL A 77 4.43 -3.05 2.38
N ILE A 78 4.76 -1.99 1.65
CA ILE A 78 3.77 -1.11 1.05
C ILE A 78 3.88 -1.17 -0.46
N HIS A 79 2.74 -1.36 -1.11
CA HIS A 79 2.62 -1.21 -2.55
C HIS A 79 1.69 -0.03 -2.82
N LYS A 80 2.09 0.85 -3.71
CA LYS A 80 1.21 1.94 -4.15
C LYS A 80 0.38 1.43 -5.32
N ILE A 81 -0.91 1.75 -5.31
CA ILE A 81 -1.83 1.41 -6.39
C ILE A 81 -1.97 2.62 -7.28
N PHE A 82 -1.76 2.42 -8.59
CA PHE A 82 -1.93 3.48 -9.58
C PHE A 82 -3.25 3.28 -10.31
N PRO A 83 -3.96 4.38 -10.59
CA PRO A 83 -5.24 4.30 -11.29
C PRO A 83 -5.10 3.86 -12.75
#